data_4dedee382e7831340c4e0958c7b93c83
#
_entry.id   4dedee382e7831340c4e0958c7b93c83
#
_cell.length_a   1.000
_cell.length_b   1.000
_cell.length_c   1.000
_cell.angle_alpha   90.00
_cell.angle_beta   90.00
_cell.angle_gamma   90.00
#
_symmetry.space_group_name_H-M   'P 1'
#
loop_
_entity.id
_entity.type
_entity.pdbx_description
1 polymer ?
#
loop_
_entity_poly.entity_id
_entity_poly.type
_entity_poly.pdbx_seq_one_letter_code
_entity_poly.pdbx_strand_id
1 'polypeptide(L)'
;MLGLDTGYFIGIIQGEKNIIKHWEGLKTHEIIPYVSVLTLGEILYLTIRVGKPEQGRKMVEGIEKTSNIVDVNKQIVERAAVLKGGRGIPYVDSIIIASFLENGCKEIHTKDRKHFEEVKSKGLKIVIW
;
A
#
# COMPACT_ATOMS: atom_id res chain seq x y z
N MET A 1 11.01 -8.64 -1.50
CA MET A 1 10.55 -7.29 -1.11
C MET A 1 9.08 -7.13 -1.46
N LEU A 2 8.29 -6.64 -0.52
CA LEU A 2 6.86 -6.53 -0.70
C LEU A 2 6.36 -5.11 -0.42
N GLY A 3 5.29 -4.73 -1.12
CA GLY A 3 4.59 -3.47 -0.94
C GLY A 3 3.21 -3.71 -0.34
N LEU A 4 2.80 -2.81 0.54
CA LEU A 4 1.50 -2.85 1.20
C LEU A 4 0.72 -1.59 0.84
N ASP A 5 -0.49 -1.75 0.30
CA ASP A 5 -1.30 -0.61 -0.08
C ASP A 5 -2.19 -0.11 1.06
N THR A 6 -2.92 0.96 0.80
CA THR A 6 -3.78 1.59 1.80
C THR A 6 -4.86 0.66 2.32
N GLY A 7 -5.49 -0.13 1.43
CA GLY A 7 -6.57 -1.05 1.82
C GLY A 7 -6.12 -2.10 2.82
N TYR A 8 -4.87 -2.55 2.72
CA TYR A 8 -4.28 -3.48 3.67
C TYR A 8 -4.33 -2.92 5.10
N PHE A 9 -3.91 -1.68 5.27
CA PHE A 9 -3.89 -1.02 6.60
C PHE A 9 -5.29 -0.68 7.09
N ILE A 10 -6.18 -0.29 6.20
CA ILE A 10 -7.59 -0.08 6.57
C ILE A 10 -8.19 -1.39 7.08
N GLY A 11 -7.84 -2.52 6.49
CA GLY A 11 -8.24 -3.84 6.98
C GLY A 11 -7.77 -4.10 8.42
N ILE A 12 -6.56 -3.68 8.76
CA ILE A 12 -6.05 -3.78 10.14
C ILE A 12 -6.91 -2.93 11.09
N ILE A 13 -7.19 -1.69 10.70
CA ILE A 13 -8.01 -0.78 11.52
C ILE A 13 -9.42 -1.34 11.71
N GLN A 14 -9.97 -1.99 10.69
CA GLN A 14 -11.28 -2.63 10.75
C GLN A 14 -11.28 -3.96 11.52
N GLY A 15 -10.13 -4.41 12.00
CA GLY A 15 -10.04 -5.62 12.81
C GLY A 15 -10.03 -6.93 12.03
N GLU A 16 -9.63 -6.92 10.75
CA GLU A 16 -9.55 -8.13 9.94
C GLU A 16 -8.40 -9.04 10.42
N LYS A 17 -8.76 -10.15 11.02
CA LYS A 17 -7.82 -11.02 11.74
C LYS A 17 -6.68 -11.56 10.89
N ASN A 18 -6.97 -11.96 9.66
CA ASN A 18 -5.94 -12.53 8.77
C ASN A 18 -4.88 -11.50 8.40
N ILE A 19 -5.30 -10.27 8.15
CA ILE A 19 -4.36 -9.18 7.81
C ILE A 19 -3.54 -8.80 9.04
N ILE A 20 -4.18 -8.69 10.20
CA ILE A 20 -3.50 -8.38 11.47
C ILE A 20 -2.42 -9.44 11.74
N LYS A 21 -2.76 -10.71 11.57
CA LYS A 21 -1.82 -11.81 11.76
C LYS A 21 -0.63 -11.71 10.80
N HIS A 22 -0.91 -11.39 9.55
CA HIS A 22 0.14 -11.21 8.54
C HIS A 22 1.05 -10.05 8.91
N TRP A 23 0.48 -8.90 9.28
CA TRP A 23 1.23 -7.71 9.70
C TRP A 23 2.14 -7.99 10.90
N GLU A 24 1.62 -8.68 11.90
CA GLU A 24 2.42 -9.08 13.08
C GLU A 24 3.52 -10.05 12.69
N GLY A 25 3.25 -10.97 11.76
CA GLY A 25 4.24 -11.89 11.24
C GLY A 25 5.40 -11.19 10.55
N LEU A 26 5.13 -10.13 9.79
CA LEU A 26 6.19 -9.34 9.16
C LEU A 26 7.12 -8.75 10.23
N LYS A 27 6.56 -8.21 11.30
CA LYS A 27 7.36 -7.64 12.40
C LYS A 27 8.17 -8.71 13.12
N THR A 28 7.55 -9.86 13.41
CA THR A 28 8.20 -10.98 14.09
C THR A 28 9.38 -11.51 13.29
N HIS A 29 9.26 -11.59 11.97
CA HIS A 29 10.32 -12.09 11.08
C HIS A 29 11.25 -10.99 10.59
N GLU A 30 11.11 -9.78 11.12
CA GLU A 30 11.93 -8.62 10.75
C GLU A 30 11.90 -8.31 9.25
N ILE A 31 10.76 -8.54 8.60
CA ILE A 31 10.52 -8.20 7.20
C ILE A 31 10.05 -6.75 7.14
N ILE A 32 10.78 -5.91 6.42
CA ILE A 32 10.45 -4.48 6.31
C ILE A 32 9.75 -4.24 4.97
N PRO A 33 8.42 -3.99 5.00
CA PRO A 33 7.69 -3.73 3.77
C PRO A 33 7.92 -2.32 3.24
N TYR A 34 7.57 -2.10 1.98
CA TYR A 34 7.50 -0.78 1.38
C TYR A 34 6.08 -0.24 1.45
N VAL A 35 5.95 1.04 1.78
CA VAL A 35 4.67 1.73 1.88
C VAL A 35 4.81 3.10 1.22
N SER A 36 3.87 3.47 0.37
CA SER A 36 3.88 4.79 -0.26
C SER A 36 3.54 5.88 0.76
N VAL A 37 4.20 7.04 0.66
CA VAL A 37 3.85 8.20 1.47
C VAL A 37 2.38 8.61 1.27
N LEU A 38 1.80 8.36 0.10
CA LEU A 38 0.38 8.63 -0.17
C LEU A 38 -0.53 7.79 0.72
N THR A 39 -0.13 6.56 1.04
CA THR A 39 -0.88 5.69 1.96
C THR A 39 -1.03 6.32 3.33
N LEU A 40 0.02 6.98 3.83
CA LEU A 40 -0.05 7.65 5.13
C LEU A 40 -1.13 8.74 5.12
N GLY A 41 -1.17 9.56 4.08
CA GLY A 41 -2.20 10.59 3.92
C GLY A 41 -3.60 10.01 3.77
N GLU A 42 -3.75 8.94 3.00
CA GLU A 42 -5.05 8.27 2.84
C GLU A 42 -5.57 7.69 4.16
N ILE A 43 -4.72 7.04 4.94
CA ILE A 43 -5.10 6.52 6.25
C ILE A 43 -5.60 7.66 7.15
N LEU A 44 -4.88 8.78 7.17
CA LEU A 44 -5.24 9.92 8.00
C LEU A 44 -6.60 10.50 7.60
N TYR A 45 -6.81 10.79 6.32
CA TYR A 45 -8.09 11.41 5.93
C TYR A 45 -9.27 10.43 6.04
N LEU A 46 -9.08 9.15 5.73
CA LEU A 46 -10.14 8.16 5.84
C LEU A 46 -10.60 7.98 7.29
N THR A 47 -9.65 7.94 8.22
CA THR A 47 -9.98 7.81 9.65
C THR A 47 -10.60 9.08 10.23
N ILE A 48 -10.20 10.27 9.76
CA ILE A 48 -10.87 11.52 10.09
C ILE A 48 -12.34 11.48 9.64
N ARG A 49 -12.60 11.03 8.41
CA ARG A 49 -13.96 10.97 7.86
C ARG A 49 -14.91 10.10 8.66
N VAL A 50 -14.41 9.03 9.27
CA VAL A 50 -15.25 8.13 10.09
C VAL A 50 -15.17 8.45 11.59
N GLY A 51 -14.57 9.58 11.96
CA GLY A 51 -14.51 10.01 13.35
C GLY A 51 -13.53 9.26 14.22
N LYS A 52 -12.51 8.64 13.62
CA LYS A 52 -11.48 7.84 14.34
C LYS A 52 -10.07 8.34 14.06
N PRO A 53 -9.78 9.65 14.20
CA PRO A 53 -8.48 10.20 13.82
C PRO A 53 -7.31 9.63 14.64
N GLU A 54 -7.54 9.27 15.91
CA GLU A 54 -6.49 8.69 16.76
C GLU A 54 -6.02 7.33 16.23
N GLN A 55 -6.94 6.50 15.74
CA GLN A 55 -6.59 5.21 15.17
C GLN A 55 -5.72 5.39 13.92
N GLY A 56 -6.03 6.39 13.10
CA GLY A 56 -5.23 6.74 11.93
C GLY A 56 -3.81 7.16 12.30
N ARG A 57 -3.67 8.04 13.28
CA ARG A 57 -2.34 8.49 13.74
C ARG A 57 -1.50 7.35 14.27
N LYS A 58 -2.10 6.48 15.10
CA LYS A 58 -1.39 5.31 15.63
C LYS A 58 -0.93 4.37 14.54
N MET A 59 -1.78 4.15 13.53
CA MET A 59 -1.42 3.30 12.41
C MET A 59 -0.25 3.88 11.62
N VAL A 60 -0.30 5.18 11.31
CA VAL A 60 0.78 5.88 10.60
C VAL A 60 2.09 5.80 11.39
N GLU A 61 2.06 6.05 12.68
CA GLU A 61 3.26 5.94 13.54
C GLU A 61 3.84 4.53 13.51
N GLY A 62 2.99 3.51 13.58
CA GLY A 62 3.42 2.11 13.51
C GLY A 62 4.05 1.78 12.16
N ILE A 63 3.48 2.26 11.07
CA ILE A 63 4.02 2.08 9.73
C ILE A 63 5.39 2.75 9.60
N GLU A 64 5.52 3.99 10.04
CA GLU A 64 6.79 4.73 9.96
C GLU A 64 7.93 4.03 10.71
N LYS A 65 7.61 3.37 11.82
CA LYS A 65 8.61 2.66 12.63
C LYS A 65 9.06 1.33 12.02
N THR A 66 8.25 0.72 11.18
CA THR A 66 8.46 -0.67 10.74
C THR A 66 8.50 -0.85 9.23
N SER A 67 8.47 0.24 8.45
CA SER A 67 8.38 0.17 6.99
C SER A 67 9.31 1.15 6.31
N ASN A 68 9.66 0.85 5.07
CA ASN A 68 10.34 1.80 4.19
C ASN A 68 9.27 2.67 3.53
N ILE A 69 9.27 3.96 3.86
CA ILE A 69 8.32 4.91 3.28
C ILE A 69 8.88 5.43 1.96
N VAL A 70 8.10 5.28 0.89
CA VAL A 70 8.52 5.70 -0.45
C VAL A 70 7.91 7.06 -0.76
N ASP A 71 8.75 8.07 -0.93
CA ASP A 71 8.34 9.41 -1.37
C ASP A 71 8.03 9.38 -2.87
N VAL A 72 7.07 10.20 -3.30
CA VAL A 72 6.71 10.32 -4.72
C VAL A 72 7.69 11.25 -5.41
N ASN A 73 8.30 10.77 -6.49
CA ASN A 73 9.23 11.54 -7.29
C ASN A 73 8.83 11.51 -8.78
N LYS A 74 9.60 12.19 -9.62
CA LYS A 74 9.32 12.29 -11.06
C LYS A 74 9.26 10.93 -11.74
N GLN A 75 10.20 10.03 -11.44
CA GLN A 75 10.24 8.69 -12.04
C GLN A 75 8.98 7.90 -11.70
N ILE A 76 8.52 7.99 -10.46
CA ILE A 76 7.32 7.31 -9.99
C ILE A 76 6.07 7.83 -10.72
N VAL A 77 5.91 9.16 -10.85
CA VAL A 77 4.72 9.69 -11.54
C VAL A 77 4.73 9.40 -13.03
N GLU A 78 5.89 9.38 -13.66
CA GLU A 78 6.01 8.99 -15.07
C GLU A 78 5.60 7.52 -15.27
N ARG A 79 6.08 6.64 -14.40
CA ARG A 79 5.69 5.23 -14.44
C ARG A 79 4.20 5.04 -14.16
N ALA A 80 3.65 5.80 -13.21
CA ALA A 80 2.22 5.77 -12.91
C ALA A 80 1.38 6.19 -14.12
N ALA A 81 1.82 7.19 -14.86
CA ALA A 81 1.14 7.65 -16.08
C ALA A 81 1.07 6.52 -17.12
N VAL A 82 2.15 5.76 -17.29
CA VAL A 82 2.18 4.61 -18.20
C VAL A 82 1.23 3.51 -17.71
N LEU A 83 1.25 3.20 -16.42
CA LEU A 83 0.35 2.20 -15.83
C LEU A 83 -1.11 2.57 -16.01
N LYS A 84 -1.46 3.83 -15.79
CA LYS A 84 -2.84 4.29 -15.92
C LYS A 84 -3.29 4.41 -17.36
N GLY A 85 -2.38 4.70 -18.27
CA GLY A 85 -2.72 4.96 -19.67
C GLY A 85 -3.53 3.82 -20.30
N GLY A 86 -4.79 4.09 -20.65
CA GLY A 86 -5.68 3.12 -21.24
C GLY A 86 -6.23 2.07 -20.29
N ARG A 87 -5.99 2.18 -18.98
CA ARG A 87 -6.52 1.28 -17.96
C ARG A 87 -7.43 2.01 -16.99
N GLY A 88 -8.35 1.27 -16.36
CA GLY A 88 -9.30 1.83 -15.38
C GLY A 88 -8.73 2.00 -13.98
N ILE A 89 -7.41 1.99 -13.80
CA ILE A 89 -6.76 2.13 -12.50
C ILE A 89 -6.79 3.59 -12.07
N PRO A 90 -7.31 3.94 -10.88
CA PRO A 90 -7.26 5.32 -10.38
C PRO A 90 -5.82 5.82 -10.31
N TYR A 91 -5.62 7.12 -10.52
CA TYR A 91 -4.27 7.69 -10.60
C TYR A 91 -3.48 7.49 -9.30
N VAL A 92 -4.12 7.70 -8.14
CA VAL A 92 -3.45 7.49 -6.85
C VAL A 92 -2.98 6.04 -6.70
N ASP A 93 -3.83 5.08 -7.06
CA ASP A 93 -3.45 3.66 -7.03
C ASP A 93 -2.28 3.38 -7.98
N SER A 94 -2.27 4.01 -9.16
CA SER A 94 -1.17 3.89 -10.11
C SER A 94 0.15 4.40 -9.53
N ILE A 95 0.10 5.51 -8.79
CA ILE A 95 1.29 6.06 -8.12
C ILE A 95 1.80 5.11 -7.02
N ILE A 96 0.89 4.54 -6.24
CA ILE A 96 1.26 3.58 -5.19
C ILE A 96 1.91 2.34 -5.81
N ILE A 97 1.31 1.79 -6.85
CA ILE A 97 1.88 0.64 -7.56
C ILE A 97 3.25 0.98 -8.16
N ALA A 98 3.36 2.14 -8.81
CA ALA A 98 4.62 2.59 -9.40
C ALA A 98 5.71 2.74 -8.34
N SER A 99 5.35 3.21 -7.13
CA SER A 99 6.29 3.33 -6.01
C SER A 99 6.91 1.97 -5.66
N PHE A 100 6.10 0.92 -5.66
CA PHE A 100 6.57 -0.43 -5.37
C PHE A 100 7.45 -0.97 -6.50
N LEU A 101 7.03 -0.80 -7.74
CA LEU A 101 7.78 -1.28 -8.90
C LEU A 101 9.14 -0.59 -9.02
N GLU A 102 9.21 0.71 -8.79
CA GLU A 102 10.47 1.46 -8.82
C GLU A 102 11.44 1.04 -7.72
N ASN A 103 10.94 0.46 -6.63
CA ASN A 103 11.74 -0.04 -5.53
C ASN A 103 12.01 -1.55 -5.60
N GLY A 104 11.67 -2.17 -6.73
CA GLY A 104 11.97 -3.58 -6.97
C GLY A 104 11.09 -4.57 -6.20
N CYS A 105 9.93 -4.15 -5.72
CA CYS A 105 9.00 -5.05 -5.07
C CYS A 105 8.48 -6.09 -6.05
N LYS A 106 8.47 -7.35 -5.63
CA LYS A 106 7.97 -8.49 -6.42
C LYS A 106 6.63 -9.00 -5.91
N GLU A 107 6.13 -8.43 -4.83
CA GLU A 107 4.88 -8.81 -4.21
C GLU A 107 4.16 -7.57 -3.72
N ILE A 108 2.87 -7.44 -4.02
CA ILE A 108 2.03 -6.33 -3.56
C ILE A 108 0.81 -6.93 -2.89
N HIS A 109 0.52 -6.47 -1.68
CA HIS A 109 -0.65 -6.86 -0.91
C HIS A 109 -1.70 -5.77 -0.95
N THR A 110 -2.93 -6.14 -1.27
CA THR A 110 -4.04 -5.21 -1.43
C THR A 110 -5.38 -5.86 -1.05
N LYS A 111 -6.40 -5.06 -0.82
CA LYS A 111 -7.79 -5.51 -0.75
C LYS A 111 -8.56 -5.13 -2.02
N ASP A 112 -7.96 -4.38 -2.91
CA ASP A 112 -8.59 -3.88 -4.14
C ASP A 112 -8.37 -4.83 -5.31
N ARG A 113 -9.22 -5.85 -5.40
CA ARG A 113 -9.21 -6.80 -6.50
C ARG A 113 -9.45 -6.12 -7.85
N LYS A 114 -10.45 -5.24 -7.88
CA LYS A 114 -10.92 -4.61 -9.13
C LYS A 114 -9.80 -3.90 -9.90
N HIS A 115 -8.97 -3.11 -9.19
CA HIS A 115 -7.94 -2.31 -9.84
C HIS A 115 -6.59 -3.01 -9.92
N PHE A 116 -6.26 -3.84 -8.93
CA PHE A 116 -4.94 -4.46 -8.86
C PHE A 116 -4.82 -5.73 -9.70
N GLU A 117 -5.90 -6.44 -9.98
CA GLU A 117 -5.86 -7.62 -10.86
C GLU A 117 -5.40 -7.29 -12.27
N GLU A 118 -5.61 -6.05 -12.73
CA GLU A 118 -5.18 -5.61 -14.04
C GLU A 118 -3.68 -5.30 -14.11
N VAL A 119 -3.02 -5.21 -12.96
CA VAL A 119 -1.58 -4.91 -12.91
C VAL A 119 -0.81 -6.18 -13.23
N LYS A 120 -0.19 -6.20 -14.42
CA LYS A 120 0.62 -7.32 -14.86
C LYS A 120 2.03 -6.84 -15.12
N SER A 121 2.97 -7.50 -14.48
CA SER A 121 4.40 -7.28 -14.69
C SER A 121 5.09 -8.62 -14.46
N LYS A 122 6.12 -8.89 -15.26
CA LYS A 122 6.87 -10.14 -15.15
C LYS A 122 7.44 -10.31 -13.74
N GLY A 123 7.13 -11.43 -13.11
CA GLY A 123 7.63 -11.75 -11.77
C GLY A 123 6.90 -11.04 -10.62
N LEU A 124 5.85 -10.26 -10.92
CA LEU A 124 5.07 -9.58 -9.89
C LEU A 124 3.92 -10.47 -9.41
N LYS A 125 3.83 -10.64 -8.10
CA LYS A 125 2.73 -11.34 -7.44
C LYS A 125 1.81 -10.34 -6.76
N ILE A 126 0.51 -10.41 -7.05
CA ILE A 126 -0.51 -9.62 -6.36
C ILE A 126 -1.24 -10.53 -5.39
N VAL A 127 -1.22 -10.17 -4.11
CA VAL A 127 -1.93 -10.89 -3.04
C VAL A 127 -3.17 -10.08 -2.67
N ILE A 128 -4.34 -10.66 -2.92
CA ILE A 128 -5.63 -10.03 -2.62
C ILE A 128 -6.16 -10.60 -1.30
N TRP A 129 -6.38 -9.73 -0.35
CA TRP A 129 -6.94 -10.10 0.97
C TRP A 129 -8.46 -10.05 1.00
#